data_3e7c0add14827ba3ef4c3a49962af48d
#
_entry.id   3e7c0add14827ba3ef4c3a49962af48d
#
_cell.length_a   1.000
_cell.length_b   1.000
_cell.length_c   1.000
_cell.angle_alpha   90.00
_cell.angle_beta   90.00
_cell.angle_gamma   90.00
#
_symmetry.space_group_name_H-M   'P 1'
#
loop_
_entity.id
_entity.type
_entity.pdbx_description
1 polymer ?
#
loop_
_entity_poly.entity_id
_entity_poly.type
_entity_poly.pdbx_seq_one_letter_code
_entity_poly.pdbx_strand_id
1 'polypeptide(L)'
;MLSSADLSPLVLDWLRAVFAAAPLPCAAQSALAHLVTAVLRSQSLRPSAVMRALLSPVPVPARQRYKRLARAWTRRWLSPAALTPHLVRAVLAVVGPDADGLTHLALDSVRCGRWEVFTLGVVWHGRALIVGWAVLPYPWPKGQFTPTVCTLVRQVAAAWPAARPAHLVADRGFPSRRLFLTVRQVRWGWTLRLQARSAVTVGGRAQDVRALLGTARPESWTVHRGTYGTGPPALAGTLVIGRGLPVVPWHQRGPASQAARARQHAERQRYLLRKHRAKRGHSDASCETDAWVVLFTSHPTWLAALRSYKRRWAIEGSYRDAQGGWDGRHGWDLERTLARRTDATVVERVVGLWALGALLQTWVGAQATGAGMPIAVQEMVGEWTTTGRVSVWARGQFALTDPSGRLTDWLRQTLRRGAAAVAPADAPAVGRRRHPTLVQLPLLEVA
;
A
#
# COMPACT_ATOMS: atom_id res chain seq x y z
N MET A 1 -28.76 -3.77 -9.01
CA MET A 1 -27.68 -4.39 -8.20
C MET A 1 -26.88 -5.31 -9.07
N LEU A 2 -25.59 -5.05 -9.30
CA LEU A 2 -24.72 -6.12 -9.73
C LEU A 2 -24.84 -7.22 -8.68
N SER A 3 -25.50 -8.31 -9.06
CA SER A 3 -25.51 -9.47 -8.19
C SER A 3 -24.05 -9.91 -8.00
N SER A 4 -23.76 -10.58 -6.94
CA SER A 4 -22.42 -11.18 -6.81
C SER A 4 -22.13 -12.13 -7.97
N ALA A 5 -23.17 -12.67 -8.62
CA ALA A 5 -23.06 -13.48 -9.82
C ALA A 5 -22.48 -12.68 -11.00
N ASP A 6 -22.79 -11.39 -11.11
CA ASP A 6 -22.27 -10.53 -12.19
C ASP A 6 -20.85 -10.01 -11.95
N LEU A 7 -20.50 -9.71 -10.68
CA LEU A 7 -19.17 -9.17 -10.36
C LEU A 7 -18.07 -10.26 -10.43
N SER A 8 -18.38 -11.48 -10.05
CA SER A 8 -17.38 -12.56 -10.01
C SER A 8 -16.76 -12.90 -11.36
N PRO A 9 -17.52 -13.00 -12.48
CA PRO A 9 -16.94 -13.16 -13.81
C PRO A 9 -16.02 -12.02 -14.22
N LEU A 10 -16.39 -10.77 -13.94
CA LEU A 10 -15.56 -9.60 -14.26
C LEU A 10 -14.26 -9.57 -13.47
N VAL A 11 -14.31 -9.94 -12.19
CA VAL A 11 -13.12 -10.12 -11.35
C VAL A 11 -12.27 -11.28 -11.86
N LEU A 12 -12.88 -12.36 -12.34
CA LEU A 12 -12.18 -13.50 -12.94
C LEU A 12 -11.43 -13.09 -14.21
N ASP A 13 -12.05 -12.35 -15.11
CA ASP A 13 -11.41 -11.86 -16.34
C ASP A 13 -10.25 -10.92 -16.03
N TRP A 14 -10.42 -10.02 -15.05
CA TRP A 14 -9.35 -9.17 -14.57
C TRP A 14 -8.19 -9.99 -13.97
N LEU A 15 -8.48 -11.00 -13.14
CA LEU A 15 -7.45 -11.88 -12.57
C LEU A 15 -6.74 -12.70 -13.64
N ARG A 16 -7.45 -13.18 -14.67
CA ARG A 16 -6.82 -13.87 -15.82
C ARG A 16 -5.80 -12.95 -16.49
N ALA A 17 -6.12 -11.68 -16.68
CA ALA A 17 -5.18 -10.70 -17.23
C ALA A 17 -3.99 -10.47 -16.29
N VAL A 18 -4.22 -10.36 -14.97
CA VAL A 18 -3.15 -10.24 -13.97
C VAL A 18 -2.21 -11.44 -14.00
N PHE A 19 -2.72 -12.64 -14.15
CA PHE A 19 -1.93 -13.89 -14.16
C PHE A 19 -1.56 -14.39 -15.56
N ALA A 20 -1.75 -13.59 -16.62
CA ALA A 20 -1.56 -14.05 -17.99
C ALA A 20 -0.13 -14.55 -18.28
N ALA A 21 0.92 -13.94 -17.69
CA ALA A 21 2.32 -14.34 -17.89
C ALA A 21 2.69 -15.70 -17.25
N ALA A 22 2.00 -16.09 -16.18
CA ALA A 22 2.14 -17.40 -15.54
C ALA A 22 0.75 -17.82 -15.03
N PRO A 23 -0.07 -18.46 -15.87
CA PRO A 23 -1.45 -18.75 -15.56
C PRO A 23 -1.58 -19.69 -14.36
N LEU A 24 -2.45 -19.32 -13.44
CA LEU A 24 -2.89 -20.24 -12.40
C LEU A 24 -3.81 -21.31 -13.00
N PRO A 25 -3.90 -22.51 -12.39
CA PRO A 25 -4.92 -23.49 -12.76
C PRO A 25 -6.33 -22.87 -12.73
N CYS A 26 -7.20 -23.23 -13.68
CA CYS A 26 -8.54 -22.63 -13.81
C CYS A 26 -9.35 -22.66 -12.50
N ALA A 27 -9.28 -23.77 -11.77
CA ALA A 27 -9.94 -23.90 -10.47
C ALA A 27 -9.39 -22.89 -9.42
N ALA A 28 -8.08 -22.60 -9.46
CA ALA A 28 -7.45 -21.63 -8.58
C ALA A 28 -7.86 -20.19 -8.95
N GLN A 29 -7.91 -19.88 -10.26
CA GLN A 29 -8.38 -18.58 -10.75
C GLN A 29 -9.83 -18.32 -10.32
N SER A 30 -10.72 -19.29 -10.50
CA SER A 30 -12.12 -19.19 -10.10
C SER A 30 -12.27 -19.02 -8.58
N ALA A 31 -11.53 -19.81 -7.79
CA ALA A 31 -11.54 -19.70 -6.33
C ALA A 31 -11.05 -18.32 -5.87
N LEU A 32 -10.00 -17.80 -6.51
CA LEU A 32 -9.46 -16.48 -6.21
C LEU A 32 -10.44 -15.37 -6.58
N ALA A 33 -11.10 -15.48 -7.74
CA ALA A 33 -12.12 -14.52 -8.16
C ALA A 33 -13.27 -14.45 -7.16
N HIS A 34 -13.76 -15.58 -6.68
CA HIS A 34 -14.79 -15.63 -5.66
C HIS A 34 -14.33 -15.00 -4.34
N LEU A 35 -13.08 -15.25 -3.93
CA LEU A 35 -12.52 -14.65 -2.70
C LEU A 35 -12.36 -13.14 -2.82
N VAL A 36 -11.77 -12.65 -3.91
CA VAL A 36 -11.60 -11.21 -4.15
C VAL A 36 -12.98 -10.53 -4.21
N THR A 37 -13.93 -11.12 -4.94
CA THR A 37 -15.31 -10.63 -5.00
C THR A 37 -15.96 -10.58 -3.61
N ALA A 38 -15.77 -11.62 -2.80
CA ALA A 38 -16.32 -11.66 -1.45
C ALA A 38 -15.71 -10.60 -0.54
N VAL A 39 -14.40 -10.33 -0.63
CA VAL A 39 -13.72 -9.25 0.11
C VAL A 39 -14.25 -7.89 -0.34
N LEU A 40 -14.32 -7.64 -1.64
CA LEU A 40 -14.83 -6.38 -2.19
C LEU A 40 -16.27 -6.10 -1.77
N ARG A 41 -17.12 -7.13 -1.72
CA ARG A 41 -18.52 -6.98 -1.30
C ARG A 41 -18.70 -6.86 0.20
N SER A 42 -17.97 -7.64 0.96
CA SER A 42 -18.04 -7.58 2.44
C SER A 42 -17.31 -6.37 2.99
N GLN A 43 -16.47 -5.73 2.19
CA GLN A 43 -15.54 -4.68 2.64
C GLN A 43 -14.80 -5.10 3.92
N SER A 44 -14.40 -6.39 3.99
CA SER A 44 -13.77 -6.95 5.17
C SER A 44 -12.92 -8.16 4.81
N LEU A 45 -11.81 -8.32 5.53
CA LEU A 45 -10.96 -9.52 5.49
C LEU A 45 -11.33 -10.52 6.60
N ARG A 46 -12.31 -10.22 7.44
CA ARG A 46 -12.76 -11.14 8.49
C ARG A 46 -13.36 -12.40 7.87
N PRO A 47 -12.94 -13.59 8.33
CA PRO A 47 -13.44 -14.86 7.79
C PRO A 47 -14.95 -14.96 7.75
N SER A 48 -15.62 -14.53 8.82
CA SER A 48 -17.08 -14.57 8.91
C SER A 48 -17.78 -13.66 7.90
N ALA A 49 -17.23 -12.48 7.63
CA ALA A 49 -17.77 -11.56 6.64
C ALA A 49 -17.53 -12.07 5.21
N VAL A 50 -16.29 -12.48 4.90
CA VAL A 50 -15.94 -13.07 3.61
C VAL A 50 -16.77 -14.32 3.33
N MET A 51 -16.94 -15.20 4.34
CA MET A 51 -17.76 -16.41 4.21
C MET A 51 -19.22 -16.11 3.88
N ARG A 52 -19.82 -15.09 4.50
CA ARG A 52 -21.20 -14.68 4.17
C ARG A 52 -21.33 -14.13 2.76
N ALA A 53 -20.31 -13.41 2.31
CA ALA A 53 -20.26 -12.82 0.97
C ALA A 53 -19.82 -13.80 -0.13
N LEU A 54 -19.25 -14.98 0.26
CA LEU A 54 -18.93 -16.03 -0.70
C LEU A 54 -20.18 -16.57 -1.35
N LEU A 55 -20.19 -16.46 -2.68
CA LEU A 55 -21.25 -17.01 -3.49
C LEU A 55 -21.16 -18.53 -3.57
N SER A 56 -22.31 -19.16 -3.52
CA SER A 56 -22.49 -20.53 -3.95
C SER A 56 -23.70 -20.59 -4.86
N PRO A 57 -23.60 -21.12 -6.06
CA PRO A 57 -24.75 -21.33 -6.96
C PRO A 57 -25.78 -22.28 -6.35
N VAL A 58 -25.37 -23.07 -5.37
CA VAL A 58 -26.24 -23.95 -4.57
C VAL A 58 -26.12 -23.56 -3.11
N PRO A 59 -27.22 -23.60 -2.34
CA PRO A 59 -27.18 -23.38 -0.91
C PRO A 59 -26.20 -24.35 -0.24
N VAL A 60 -25.10 -23.83 0.26
CA VAL A 60 -24.05 -24.62 0.91
C VAL A 60 -24.00 -24.26 2.39
N PRO A 61 -24.00 -25.24 3.30
CA PRO A 61 -23.89 -25.01 4.72
C PRO A 61 -22.71 -24.12 5.10
N ALA A 62 -22.88 -23.27 6.11
CA ALA A 62 -21.84 -22.34 6.57
C ALA A 62 -20.49 -23.03 6.85
N ARG A 63 -20.53 -24.24 7.43
CA ARG A 63 -19.34 -25.07 7.69
C ARG A 63 -18.55 -25.39 6.43
N GLN A 64 -19.21 -25.69 5.32
CA GLN A 64 -18.54 -26.00 4.05
C GLN A 64 -17.96 -24.73 3.40
N ARG A 65 -18.67 -23.60 3.47
CA ARG A 65 -18.14 -22.30 3.04
C ARG A 65 -16.87 -21.92 3.82
N TYR A 66 -16.88 -22.14 5.13
CA TYR A 66 -15.71 -21.92 5.97
C TYR A 66 -14.53 -22.83 5.58
N LYS A 67 -14.78 -24.14 5.33
CA LYS A 67 -13.75 -25.06 4.86
C LYS A 67 -13.16 -24.63 3.52
N ARG A 68 -13.98 -24.14 2.58
CA ARG A 68 -13.49 -23.57 1.30
C ARG A 68 -12.58 -22.37 1.52
N LEU A 69 -12.98 -21.44 2.37
CA LEU A 69 -12.17 -20.27 2.73
C LEU A 69 -10.85 -20.69 3.41
N ALA A 70 -10.91 -21.59 4.38
CA ALA A 70 -9.72 -22.09 5.07
C ALA A 70 -8.73 -22.75 4.09
N ARG A 71 -9.22 -23.60 3.17
CA ARG A 71 -8.38 -24.21 2.12
C ARG A 71 -7.75 -23.15 1.19
N ALA A 72 -8.51 -22.11 0.83
CA ALA A 72 -7.97 -21.04 0.00
C ALA A 72 -6.82 -20.29 0.68
N TRP A 73 -6.92 -20.06 1.99
CA TRP A 73 -5.86 -19.42 2.77
C TRP A 73 -4.62 -20.29 2.99
N THR A 74 -4.68 -21.57 2.72
CA THR A 74 -3.49 -22.45 2.75
C THR A 74 -2.81 -22.58 1.38
N ARG A 75 -3.40 -22.02 0.32
CA ARG A 75 -2.87 -22.17 -1.03
C ARG A 75 -1.63 -21.30 -1.25
N ARG A 76 -0.54 -21.93 -1.75
CA ARG A 76 0.76 -21.27 -2.00
C ARG A 76 0.73 -20.16 -3.06
N TRP A 77 -0.25 -20.15 -3.95
CA TRP A 77 -0.37 -19.11 -4.98
C TRP A 77 -0.76 -17.72 -4.44
N LEU A 78 -1.18 -17.60 -3.17
CA LEU A 78 -1.33 -16.31 -2.47
C LEU A 78 -0.06 -15.88 -1.71
N SER A 79 1.04 -16.65 -1.79
CA SER A 79 2.29 -16.27 -1.10
C SER A 79 2.95 -15.05 -1.74
N PRO A 80 3.80 -14.32 -1.00
CA PRO A 80 4.54 -13.18 -1.54
C PRO A 80 5.35 -13.56 -2.78
N ALA A 81 6.05 -14.71 -2.75
CA ALA A 81 6.86 -15.18 -3.87
C ALA A 81 6.04 -15.43 -5.14
N ALA A 82 4.83 -15.99 -5.00
CA ALA A 82 3.97 -16.27 -6.14
C ALA A 82 3.28 -15.02 -6.71
N LEU A 83 2.84 -14.09 -5.84
CA LEU A 83 2.04 -12.94 -6.26
C LEU A 83 2.88 -11.73 -6.69
N THR A 84 4.05 -11.50 -6.10
CA THR A 84 4.86 -10.30 -6.39
C THR A 84 5.08 -10.05 -7.88
N PRO A 85 5.50 -11.03 -8.71
CA PRO A 85 5.73 -10.76 -10.13
C PRO A 85 4.47 -10.29 -10.87
N HIS A 86 3.33 -10.87 -10.53
CA HIS A 86 2.04 -10.52 -11.14
C HIS A 86 1.56 -9.14 -10.69
N LEU A 87 1.69 -8.82 -9.40
CA LEU A 87 1.31 -7.53 -8.84
C LEU A 87 2.20 -6.41 -9.38
N VAL A 88 3.53 -6.61 -9.45
CA VAL A 88 4.45 -5.63 -10.04
C VAL A 88 4.02 -5.33 -11.48
N ARG A 89 3.82 -6.35 -12.31
CA ARG A 89 3.40 -6.18 -13.71
C ARG A 89 2.05 -5.47 -13.80
N ALA A 90 1.05 -5.92 -13.05
CA ALA A 90 -0.30 -5.36 -13.08
C ALA A 90 -0.32 -3.89 -12.63
N VAL A 91 0.41 -3.57 -11.56
CA VAL A 91 0.49 -2.20 -11.06
C VAL A 91 1.22 -1.30 -12.06
N LEU A 92 2.34 -1.73 -12.62
CA LEU A 92 3.11 -0.93 -13.58
C LEU A 92 2.41 -0.74 -14.92
N ALA A 93 1.48 -1.63 -15.29
CA ALA A 93 0.63 -1.46 -16.46
C ALA A 93 -0.38 -0.32 -16.32
N VAL A 94 -0.79 -0.02 -15.09
CA VAL A 94 -1.81 1.03 -14.80
C VAL A 94 -1.20 2.30 -14.20
N VAL A 95 -0.01 2.21 -13.62
CA VAL A 95 0.69 3.34 -12.99
C VAL A 95 1.81 3.82 -13.89
N GLY A 96 1.65 5.00 -14.46
CA GLY A 96 2.74 5.70 -15.17
C GLY A 96 3.86 6.14 -14.22
N PRO A 97 5.04 6.55 -14.75
CA PRO A 97 6.02 7.28 -13.97
C PRO A 97 5.42 8.62 -13.52
N ASP A 98 5.92 9.12 -12.40
CA ASP A 98 5.57 10.46 -11.91
C ASP A 98 6.18 11.56 -12.82
N ALA A 99 5.83 12.82 -12.54
CA ALA A 99 6.34 13.97 -13.30
C ALA A 99 7.87 14.12 -13.30
N ASP A 100 8.56 13.45 -12.36
CA ASP A 100 10.03 13.39 -12.30
C ASP A 100 10.61 12.17 -13.05
N GLY A 101 9.78 11.42 -13.78
CA GLY A 101 10.18 10.22 -14.51
C GLY A 101 10.39 8.99 -13.64
N LEU A 102 10.19 9.09 -12.32
CA LEU A 102 10.43 8.02 -11.37
C LEU A 102 9.12 7.30 -11.01
N THR A 103 9.23 6.04 -10.62
CA THR A 103 8.15 5.32 -9.94
C THR A 103 8.51 5.18 -8.47
N HIS A 104 7.73 5.80 -7.59
CA HIS A 104 7.99 5.80 -6.16
C HIS A 104 7.42 4.55 -5.50
N LEU A 105 8.25 3.91 -4.69
CA LEU A 105 7.92 2.75 -3.85
C LEU A 105 7.97 3.18 -2.38
N ALA A 106 6.87 3.06 -1.68
CA ALA A 106 6.83 3.28 -0.23
C ALA A 106 7.03 1.97 0.51
N LEU A 107 8.01 1.96 1.41
CA LEU A 107 8.29 0.85 2.33
C LEU A 107 7.88 1.27 3.73
N ASP A 108 7.04 0.46 4.35
CA ASP A 108 6.63 0.66 5.75
C ASP A 108 6.25 -0.67 6.39
N SER A 109 5.97 -0.65 7.70
CA SER A 109 5.48 -1.81 8.42
C SER A 109 4.30 -1.45 9.30
N VAL A 110 3.46 -2.44 9.56
CA VAL A 110 2.32 -2.33 10.46
C VAL A 110 2.32 -3.50 11.43
N ARG A 111 2.13 -3.18 12.71
CA ARG A 111 1.98 -4.19 13.73
C ARG A 111 0.53 -4.66 13.82
N CYS A 112 0.32 -5.94 13.62
CA CYS A 112 -0.97 -6.61 13.70
C CYS A 112 -0.94 -7.72 14.78
N GLY A 113 -1.17 -7.34 16.03
CA GLY A 113 -1.08 -8.25 17.17
C GLY A 113 0.34 -8.79 17.37
N ARG A 114 0.51 -10.11 17.14
CA ARG A 114 1.80 -10.81 17.24
C ARG A 114 2.64 -10.78 15.96
N TRP A 115 2.21 -10.03 14.95
CA TRP A 115 2.87 -9.97 13.66
C TRP A 115 3.32 -8.56 13.33
N GLU A 116 4.48 -8.45 12.74
CA GLU A 116 4.94 -7.27 12.02
C GLU A 116 4.85 -7.57 10.53
N VAL A 117 4.05 -6.81 9.82
CA VAL A 117 3.83 -6.96 8.38
C VAL A 117 4.56 -5.83 7.68
N PHE A 118 5.60 -6.16 6.94
CA PHE A 118 6.34 -5.25 6.07
C PHE A 118 5.68 -5.21 4.71
N THR A 119 5.46 -4.04 4.16
CA THR A 119 4.92 -3.91 2.81
C THR A 119 5.74 -2.94 1.97
N LEU A 120 5.85 -3.25 0.70
CA LEU A 120 6.41 -2.40 -0.34
C LEU A 120 5.34 -2.16 -1.39
N GLY A 121 4.97 -0.90 -1.58
CA GLY A 121 3.88 -0.51 -2.48
C GLY A 121 4.24 0.62 -3.41
N VAL A 122 3.75 0.58 -4.64
CA VAL A 122 3.86 1.64 -5.63
C VAL A 122 2.90 2.77 -5.27
N VAL A 123 3.40 3.98 -5.19
CA VAL A 123 2.59 5.16 -4.84
C VAL A 123 1.76 5.59 -6.05
N TRP A 124 0.44 5.67 -5.85
CA TRP A 124 -0.50 6.09 -6.89
C TRP A 124 -1.75 6.74 -6.27
N HIS A 125 -2.14 7.92 -6.75
CA HIS A 125 -3.31 8.68 -6.25
C HIS A 125 -3.40 8.80 -4.71
N GLY A 126 -2.27 8.98 -4.03
CA GLY A 126 -2.21 9.09 -2.57
C GLY A 126 -2.43 7.78 -1.81
N ARG A 127 -2.31 6.65 -2.49
CA ARG A 127 -2.30 5.29 -1.93
C ARG A 127 -1.06 4.54 -2.38
N ALA A 128 -0.65 3.54 -1.61
CA ALA A 128 0.37 2.59 -2.01
C ALA A 128 -0.30 1.29 -2.45
N LEU A 129 -0.12 0.94 -3.71
CA LEU A 129 -0.55 -0.35 -4.27
C LEU A 129 0.49 -1.39 -3.89
N ILE A 130 0.15 -2.30 -3.00
CA ILE A 130 1.10 -3.27 -2.45
C ILE A 130 1.52 -4.25 -3.53
N VAL A 131 2.84 -4.33 -3.77
CA VAL A 131 3.45 -5.23 -4.76
C VAL A 131 4.34 -6.30 -4.13
N GLY A 132 4.70 -6.12 -2.84
CA GLY A 132 5.45 -7.11 -2.09
C GLY A 132 5.22 -6.95 -0.60
N TRP A 133 5.36 -8.05 0.15
CA TRP A 133 5.25 -8.04 1.61
C TRP A 133 6.06 -9.16 2.22
N ALA A 134 6.36 -9.00 3.51
CA ALA A 134 6.96 -10.02 4.36
C ALA A 134 6.36 -9.94 5.76
N VAL A 135 6.38 -11.06 6.49
CA VAL A 135 5.81 -11.17 7.82
C VAL A 135 6.85 -11.69 8.79
N LEU A 136 6.98 -11.04 9.94
CA LEU A 136 7.76 -11.54 11.06
C LEU A 136 6.89 -11.65 12.32
N PRO A 137 7.21 -12.59 13.23
CA PRO A 137 6.61 -12.56 14.55
C PRO A 137 7.05 -11.29 15.30
N TYR A 138 6.15 -10.74 16.14
CA TYR A 138 6.47 -9.60 17.00
C TYR A 138 6.39 -10.04 18.49
N PRO A 139 7.41 -9.73 19.29
CA PRO A 139 8.68 -9.08 18.91
C PRO A 139 9.47 -9.94 17.92
N TRP A 140 10.10 -9.27 16.97
CA TRP A 140 10.88 -10.01 15.95
C TRP A 140 12.15 -10.59 16.54
N PRO A 141 12.61 -11.76 16.04
CA PRO A 141 13.88 -12.34 16.46
C PRO A 141 15.04 -11.37 16.17
N LYS A 142 15.99 -11.30 17.10
CA LYS A 142 17.16 -10.43 16.98
C LYS A 142 17.85 -10.61 15.63
N GLY A 143 18.14 -9.50 14.95
CA GLY A 143 18.84 -9.50 13.68
C GLY A 143 17.98 -9.83 12.44
N GLN A 144 16.72 -10.20 12.57
CA GLN A 144 15.87 -10.59 11.41
C GLN A 144 15.21 -9.43 10.68
N PHE A 145 15.03 -8.28 11.31
CA PHE A 145 14.36 -7.12 10.72
C PHE A 145 14.99 -6.69 9.38
N THR A 146 16.26 -6.28 9.43
CA THR A 146 16.97 -5.78 8.24
C THR A 146 17.10 -6.82 7.12
N PRO A 147 17.49 -8.10 7.38
CA PRO A 147 17.50 -9.13 6.37
C PRO A 147 16.16 -9.33 5.68
N THR A 148 15.05 -9.34 6.43
CA THR A 148 13.71 -9.51 5.90
C THR A 148 13.34 -8.35 4.95
N VAL A 149 13.60 -7.11 5.36
CA VAL A 149 13.38 -5.93 4.52
C VAL A 149 14.23 -5.97 3.25
N CYS A 150 15.51 -6.34 3.36
CA CYS A 150 16.38 -6.47 2.18
C CYS A 150 15.92 -7.57 1.22
N THR A 151 15.42 -8.68 1.75
CA THR A 151 14.87 -9.78 0.94
C THR A 151 13.60 -9.32 0.21
N LEU A 152 12.71 -8.60 0.90
CA LEU A 152 11.52 -8.01 0.30
C LEU A 152 11.89 -7.06 -0.87
N VAL A 153 12.85 -6.17 -0.68
CA VAL A 153 13.32 -5.26 -1.74
C VAL A 153 13.86 -6.04 -2.93
N ARG A 154 14.71 -7.06 -2.72
CA ARG A 154 15.25 -7.90 -3.82
C ARG A 154 14.16 -8.69 -4.53
N GLN A 155 13.19 -9.22 -3.81
CA GLN A 155 12.06 -9.96 -4.38
C GLN A 155 11.23 -9.08 -5.33
N VAL A 156 10.93 -7.85 -4.94
CA VAL A 156 10.21 -6.91 -5.80
C VAL A 156 11.09 -6.47 -6.96
N ALA A 157 12.38 -6.20 -6.72
CA ALA A 157 13.32 -5.79 -7.75
C ALA A 157 13.55 -6.87 -8.82
N ALA A 158 13.52 -8.14 -8.45
CA ALA A 158 13.64 -9.26 -9.40
C ALA A 158 12.48 -9.30 -10.42
N ALA A 159 11.32 -8.77 -10.06
CA ALA A 159 10.15 -8.65 -10.94
C ALA A 159 10.03 -7.26 -11.61
N TRP A 160 10.94 -6.32 -11.27
CA TRP A 160 10.85 -4.94 -11.74
C TRP A 160 11.52 -4.76 -13.10
N PRO A 161 10.86 -4.12 -14.08
CA PRO A 161 11.47 -3.90 -15.38
C PRO A 161 12.70 -2.97 -15.29
N ALA A 162 13.81 -3.39 -15.88
CA ALA A 162 15.07 -2.63 -15.84
C ALA A 162 14.94 -1.22 -16.45
N ALA A 163 14.08 -1.05 -17.45
CA ALA A 163 13.81 0.23 -18.12
C ALA A 163 12.97 1.20 -17.27
N ARG A 164 12.42 0.77 -16.12
CA ARG A 164 11.56 1.57 -15.27
C ARG A 164 12.30 2.11 -14.05
N PRO A 165 12.72 3.38 -14.02
CA PRO A 165 13.41 3.96 -12.85
C PRO A 165 12.52 3.88 -11.61
N ALA A 166 13.07 3.37 -10.51
CA ALA A 166 12.39 3.25 -9.23
C ALA A 166 13.09 4.05 -8.13
N HIS A 167 12.30 4.56 -7.19
CA HIS A 167 12.77 5.33 -6.05
C HIS A 167 12.12 4.87 -4.76
N LEU A 168 12.90 4.33 -3.83
CA LEU A 168 12.45 3.84 -2.54
C LEU A 168 12.31 4.98 -1.54
N VAL A 169 11.16 5.05 -0.87
CA VAL A 169 10.94 5.96 0.27
C VAL A 169 10.58 5.17 1.51
N ALA A 170 11.21 5.51 2.65
CA ALA A 170 10.92 4.84 3.92
C ALA A 170 11.15 5.77 5.11
N ASP A 171 10.51 5.43 6.26
CA ASP A 171 10.65 6.17 7.50
C ASP A 171 11.91 5.78 8.28
N ARG A 172 12.15 6.49 9.38
CA ARG A 172 13.32 6.41 10.28
C ARG A 172 13.57 5.03 10.91
N GLY A 173 12.60 4.11 10.86
CA GLY A 173 12.79 2.73 11.35
C GLY A 173 13.62 1.83 10.43
N PHE A 174 13.76 2.20 9.17
CA PHE A 174 14.35 1.35 8.13
C PHE A 174 15.82 1.61 7.79
N PRO A 175 16.37 2.86 7.89
CA PRO A 175 17.72 3.12 7.47
C PRO A 175 18.72 2.18 8.14
N SER A 176 19.43 1.44 7.32
CA SER A 176 20.55 0.60 7.71
C SER A 176 21.52 0.52 6.53
N ARG A 177 22.80 0.34 6.81
CA ARG A 177 23.81 0.20 5.76
C ARG A 177 23.46 -0.93 4.79
N ARG A 178 22.96 -2.04 5.31
CA ARG A 178 22.57 -3.19 4.50
C ARG A 178 21.41 -2.89 3.56
N LEU A 179 20.42 -2.12 4.01
CA LEU A 179 19.32 -1.70 3.16
C LEU A 179 19.79 -0.76 2.03
N PHE A 180 20.61 0.26 2.36
CA PHE A 180 21.14 1.16 1.33
C PHE A 180 21.98 0.42 0.29
N LEU A 181 22.83 -0.52 0.72
CA LEU A 181 23.58 -1.37 -0.21
C LEU A 181 22.66 -2.21 -1.09
N THR A 182 21.62 -2.78 -0.52
CA THR A 182 20.62 -3.55 -1.27
C THR A 182 19.94 -2.68 -2.33
N VAL A 183 19.46 -1.48 -1.95
CA VAL A 183 18.79 -0.55 -2.88
C VAL A 183 19.74 -0.11 -4.00
N ARG A 184 21.00 0.15 -3.68
CA ARG A 184 22.03 0.46 -4.68
C ARG A 184 22.32 -0.72 -5.64
N GLN A 185 22.39 -1.95 -5.10
CA GLN A 185 22.59 -3.17 -5.91
C GLN A 185 21.47 -3.37 -6.93
N VAL A 186 20.22 -3.08 -6.56
CA VAL A 186 19.08 -3.16 -7.48
C VAL A 186 18.90 -1.88 -8.34
N ARG A 187 19.85 -0.94 -8.27
CA ARG A 187 19.88 0.31 -9.04
C ARG A 187 18.68 1.22 -8.84
N TRP A 188 18.07 1.20 -7.66
CA TRP A 188 16.98 2.09 -7.28
C TRP A 188 17.54 3.35 -6.61
N GLY A 189 16.86 4.49 -6.83
CA GLY A 189 17.06 5.68 -6.02
C GLY A 189 16.45 5.48 -4.62
N TRP A 190 16.79 6.37 -3.69
CA TRP A 190 16.25 6.31 -2.32
C TRP A 190 16.10 7.69 -1.69
N THR A 191 15.12 7.80 -0.81
CA THR A 191 14.98 8.88 0.17
C THR A 191 14.47 8.27 1.49
N LEU A 192 15.35 8.15 2.47
CA LEU A 192 15.03 7.57 3.75
C LEU A 192 15.25 8.60 4.87
N ARG A 193 14.29 8.65 5.82
CA ARG A 193 14.41 9.49 7.00
C ARG A 193 15.39 8.85 7.99
N LEU A 194 16.36 9.62 8.46
CA LEU A 194 17.34 9.17 9.43
C LEU A 194 16.86 9.39 10.87
N GLN A 195 17.40 8.57 11.77
CA GLN A 195 17.32 8.78 13.23
C GLN A 195 18.43 9.74 13.67
N ALA A 196 18.22 10.41 14.81
CA ALA A 196 19.19 11.33 15.39
C ALA A 196 20.56 10.69 15.69
N ARG A 197 20.57 9.40 16.01
CA ARG A 197 21.76 8.60 16.29
C ARG A 197 22.41 7.95 15.07
N SER A 198 21.90 8.26 13.87
CA SER A 198 22.49 7.74 12.63
C SER A 198 23.85 8.37 12.42
N ALA A 199 24.88 7.56 12.20
CA ALA A 199 26.22 8.05 11.87
C ALA A 199 26.28 8.44 10.39
N VAL A 200 26.82 9.62 10.13
CA VAL A 200 27.05 10.16 8.78
C VAL A 200 28.43 10.82 8.72
N THR A 201 29.02 10.87 7.54
CA THR A 201 30.26 11.63 7.31
C THR A 201 29.95 12.82 6.41
N VAL A 202 30.21 14.03 6.89
CA VAL A 202 29.97 15.29 6.19
C VAL A 202 31.25 16.13 6.30
N GLY A 203 31.75 16.67 5.17
CA GLY A 203 33.00 17.44 5.16
C GLY A 203 34.20 16.66 5.69
N GLY A 204 34.27 15.35 5.47
CA GLY A 204 35.31 14.46 5.97
C GLY A 204 35.21 14.09 7.45
N ARG A 205 34.23 14.63 8.20
CA ARG A 205 34.04 14.35 9.63
C ARG A 205 32.90 13.34 9.83
N ALA A 206 33.20 12.25 10.53
CA ALA A 206 32.18 11.29 10.98
C ALA A 206 31.48 11.86 12.23
N GLN A 207 30.17 11.91 12.22
CA GLN A 207 29.39 12.46 13.33
C GLN A 207 27.95 11.90 13.32
N ASP A 208 27.27 12.01 14.43
CA ASP A 208 25.86 11.69 14.51
C ASP A 208 25.01 12.80 13.88
N VAL A 209 23.88 12.41 13.32
CA VAL A 209 22.88 13.39 12.82
C VAL A 209 22.52 14.43 13.88
N ARG A 210 22.46 14.04 15.17
CA ARG A 210 22.19 14.98 16.29
C ARG A 210 23.16 16.15 16.34
N ALA A 211 24.46 15.90 16.10
CA ALA A 211 25.46 16.96 16.10
C ALA A 211 25.21 17.99 14.99
N LEU A 212 24.76 17.50 13.81
CA LEU A 212 24.38 18.38 12.71
C LEU A 212 23.13 19.21 13.02
N LEU A 213 22.17 18.68 13.79
CA LEU A 213 20.97 19.41 14.17
C LEU A 213 21.28 20.61 15.07
N GLY A 214 22.30 20.51 15.91
CA GLY A 214 22.74 21.63 16.77
C GLY A 214 23.28 22.83 15.99
N THR A 215 23.73 22.64 14.75
CA THR A 215 24.23 23.71 13.89
C THR A 215 23.24 24.15 12.81
N ALA A 216 22.13 23.42 12.64
CA ALA A 216 21.13 23.69 11.62
C ALA A 216 20.19 24.85 12.02
N ARG A 217 19.95 25.77 11.09
CA ARG A 217 19.01 26.90 11.32
C ARG A 217 17.58 26.40 11.21
N PRO A 218 16.70 26.74 12.19
CA PRO A 218 15.31 26.22 12.23
C PRO A 218 14.46 26.55 11.02
N GLU A 219 14.76 27.65 10.32
CA GLU A 219 13.93 28.19 9.23
C GLU A 219 14.45 27.83 7.84
N SER A 220 15.59 27.13 7.77
CA SER A 220 16.24 26.80 6.51
C SER A 220 16.35 25.31 6.28
N TRP A 221 16.33 24.94 5.00
CA TRP A 221 16.70 23.59 4.54
C TRP A 221 18.18 23.59 4.17
N THR A 222 18.97 22.80 4.86
CA THR A 222 20.39 22.64 4.58
C THR A 222 20.63 21.33 3.80
N VAL A 223 21.60 21.39 2.90
CA VAL A 223 21.97 20.27 2.04
C VAL A 223 23.47 20.02 2.18
N HIS A 224 23.83 18.80 2.54
CA HIS A 224 25.21 18.37 2.65
C HIS A 224 25.46 17.17 1.75
N ARG A 225 26.58 17.16 1.04
CA ARG A 225 27.10 15.95 0.43
C ARG A 225 27.82 15.13 1.51
N GLY A 226 27.57 13.84 1.55
CA GLY A 226 28.17 13.01 2.58
C GLY A 226 27.96 11.53 2.35
N THR A 227 28.36 10.74 3.34
CA THR A 227 28.18 9.29 3.31
C THR A 227 27.41 8.82 4.54
N TYR A 228 26.64 7.77 4.38
CA TYR A 228 25.95 7.08 5.48
C TYR A 228 26.85 6.01 6.06
N GLY A 229 26.99 6.04 7.41
CA GLY A 229 27.86 5.13 8.17
C GLY A 229 29.33 5.58 8.16
N THR A 230 30.13 4.92 9.00
CA THR A 230 31.54 5.27 9.29
C THR A 230 32.55 4.35 8.65
N GLY A 231 32.15 3.30 7.92
CA GLY A 231 33.05 2.29 7.35
C GLY A 231 32.83 1.99 5.86
N PRO A 232 33.80 1.33 5.20
CA PRO A 232 33.69 0.90 3.81
C PRO A 232 32.63 -0.21 3.62
N PRO A 233 31.99 -0.32 2.45
CA PRO A 233 31.99 0.66 1.40
C PRO A 233 31.19 1.92 1.79
N ALA A 234 31.71 3.10 1.47
CA ALA A 234 31.02 4.35 1.71
C ALA A 234 29.76 4.44 0.86
N LEU A 235 28.68 4.87 1.46
CA LEU A 235 27.39 5.08 0.78
C LEU A 235 27.19 6.57 0.56
N ALA A 236 27.69 7.06 -0.57
CA ALA A 236 27.55 8.46 -0.94
C ALA A 236 26.09 8.84 -1.20
N GLY A 237 25.72 10.04 -0.77
CA GLY A 237 24.38 10.59 -0.97
C GLY A 237 24.28 12.05 -0.54
N THR A 238 23.07 12.55 -0.54
CA THR A 238 22.75 13.90 -0.08
C THR A 238 22.01 13.81 1.25
N LEU A 239 22.49 14.53 2.24
CA LEU A 239 21.82 14.72 3.52
C LEU A 239 21.03 16.04 3.47
N VAL A 240 19.75 15.96 3.69
CA VAL A 240 18.83 17.10 3.71
C VAL A 240 18.28 17.26 5.11
N ILE A 241 18.49 18.41 5.72
CA ILE A 241 18.11 18.71 7.08
C ILE A 241 17.19 19.93 7.08
N GLY A 242 16.04 19.81 7.75
CA GLY A 242 15.14 20.94 7.95
C GLY A 242 14.14 20.71 9.06
N ARG A 243 13.55 21.78 9.57
CA ARG A 243 12.57 21.71 10.66
C ARG A 243 11.15 21.66 10.08
N GLY A 244 10.47 20.56 10.36
CA GLY A 244 9.13 20.32 9.86
C GLY A 244 9.11 19.96 8.36
N LEU A 245 8.03 19.34 7.90
CA LEU A 245 7.77 19.27 6.46
C LEU A 245 7.25 20.64 6.04
N PRO A 246 7.80 21.30 4.99
CA PRO A 246 7.24 22.55 4.53
C PRO A 246 5.77 22.31 4.24
N VAL A 247 4.93 22.93 5.04
CA VAL A 247 3.51 23.06 4.72
C VAL A 247 3.52 23.81 3.40
N VAL A 248 3.10 23.15 2.32
CA VAL A 248 2.90 23.85 1.06
C VAL A 248 2.07 25.08 1.39
N PRO A 249 2.56 26.30 1.09
CA PRO A 249 1.84 27.52 1.44
C PRO A 249 0.43 27.40 0.89
N TRP A 250 -0.54 27.42 1.77
CA TRP A 250 -1.94 27.31 1.42
C TRP A 250 -2.46 28.69 1.02
N HIS A 251 -1.86 29.32 0.02
CA HIS A 251 -2.16 30.69 -0.38
C HIS A 251 -3.58 30.96 -0.88
N GLN A 252 -4.49 29.98 -0.84
CA GLN A 252 -5.78 30.15 -1.50
C GLN A 252 -7.00 29.74 -0.70
N ARG A 253 -6.98 29.75 0.62
CA ARG A 253 -8.19 29.44 1.39
C ARG A 253 -8.55 30.60 2.32
N GLY A 254 -9.85 31.03 2.23
CA GLY A 254 -10.38 32.17 2.92
C GLY A 254 -10.24 32.16 4.45
N PRO A 255 -10.46 33.31 5.13
CA PRO A 255 -10.15 33.55 6.55
C PRO A 255 -10.84 32.58 7.52
N ALA A 256 -12.09 32.19 7.29
CA ALA A 256 -12.80 31.23 8.14
C ALA A 256 -12.13 29.83 8.18
N SER A 257 -11.49 29.42 7.10
CA SER A 257 -10.75 28.16 7.04
C SER A 257 -9.40 28.21 7.74
N GLN A 258 -8.81 29.39 7.92
CA GLN A 258 -7.55 29.59 8.66
C GLN A 258 -7.79 29.50 10.17
N ALA A 259 -8.87 30.11 10.67
CA ALA A 259 -9.25 30.04 12.09
C ALA A 259 -9.62 28.60 12.53
N ALA A 260 -10.38 27.89 11.71
CA ALA A 260 -10.72 26.48 11.98
C ALA A 260 -9.46 25.58 12.03
N ARG A 261 -8.45 25.85 11.18
CA ARG A 261 -7.18 25.12 11.17
C ARG A 261 -6.26 25.49 12.32
N ALA A 262 -6.22 26.75 12.70
CA ALA A 262 -5.48 27.18 13.88
C ALA A 262 -6.02 26.46 15.13
N ARG A 263 -7.34 26.32 15.24
CA ARG A 263 -7.98 25.53 16.32
C ARG A 263 -7.61 24.04 16.22
N GLN A 264 -7.74 23.44 15.07
CA GLN A 264 -7.39 22.02 14.87
C GLN A 264 -5.90 21.75 15.09
N HIS A 265 -5.03 22.66 14.68
CA HIS A 265 -3.59 22.58 14.95
C HIS A 265 -3.30 22.73 16.44
N ALA A 266 -3.95 23.67 17.12
CA ALA A 266 -3.83 23.86 18.56
C ALA A 266 -4.36 22.66 19.37
N GLU A 267 -5.48 22.06 18.95
CA GLU A 267 -6.00 20.82 19.55
C GLU A 267 -5.06 19.63 19.33
N ARG A 268 -4.51 19.49 18.13
CA ARG A 268 -3.52 18.45 17.82
C ARG A 268 -2.23 18.64 18.63
N GLN A 269 -1.77 19.87 18.79
CA GLN A 269 -0.63 20.22 19.67
C GLN A 269 -0.94 19.86 21.13
N ARG A 270 -2.13 20.23 21.64
CA ARG A 270 -2.57 19.87 22.99
C ARG A 270 -2.70 18.35 23.18
N TYR A 271 -3.22 17.63 22.19
CA TYR A 271 -3.29 16.16 22.20
C TYR A 271 -1.89 15.54 22.24
N LEU A 272 -0.97 16.00 21.39
CA LEU A 272 0.41 15.54 21.36
C LEU A 272 1.12 15.84 22.70
N LEU A 273 0.92 17.04 23.27
CA LEU A 273 1.46 17.40 24.57
C LEU A 273 0.90 16.53 25.71
N ARG A 274 -0.41 16.20 25.70
CA ARG A 274 -1.01 15.27 26.66
C ARG A 274 -0.46 13.86 26.50
N LYS A 275 -0.33 13.36 25.27
CA LYS A 275 0.25 12.06 24.95
C LYS A 275 1.72 11.98 25.38
N HIS A 276 2.47 13.05 25.20
CA HIS A 276 3.85 13.16 25.67
C HIS A 276 3.96 13.28 27.19
N ARG A 277 3.04 13.98 27.87
CA ARG A 277 2.96 14.01 29.33
C ARG A 277 2.66 12.64 29.93
N ALA A 278 1.81 11.84 29.28
CA ALA A 278 1.51 10.45 29.71
C ALA A 278 2.68 9.48 29.51
N LYS A 279 3.66 9.81 28.65
CA LYS A 279 4.87 9.00 28.38
C LYS A 279 6.12 9.49 29.13
N ARG A 280 6.01 10.36 30.13
CA ARG A 280 7.13 10.91 30.90
C ARG A 280 7.84 9.86 31.75
N GLY A 281 8.55 9.00 31.09
CA GLY A 281 9.62 8.13 31.61
C GLY A 281 10.73 7.98 30.59
N HIS A 282 10.64 8.62 29.40
CA HIS A 282 11.66 8.58 28.36
C HIS A 282 12.15 9.99 28.07
N SER A 283 13.47 10.14 28.13
CA SER A 283 14.26 11.37 28.06
C SER A 283 13.79 12.43 27.05
N ASP A 284 13.79 13.71 27.44
CA ASP A 284 13.47 14.91 26.65
C ASP A 284 14.23 15.00 25.30
N ALA A 285 15.38 14.34 25.17
CA ALA A 285 16.19 14.31 23.96
C ALA A 285 15.52 13.68 22.73
N SER A 286 14.47 12.84 22.90
CA SER A 286 13.74 12.27 21.75
C SER A 286 12.68 13.23 21.17
N CYS A 287 12.23 14.19 21.96
CA CYS A 287 11.16 15.12 21.58
C CYS A 287 11.65 16.24 20.64
N GLU A 288 12.87 16.73 20.84
CA GLU A 288 13.47 17.77 19.98
C GLU A 288 13.80 17.24 18.59
N THR A 289 14.28 15.99 18.51
CA THR A 289 14.62 15.37 17.22
C THR A 289 13.41 15.03 16.36
N ASP A 290 12.21 14.88 16.95
CA ASP A 290 10.97 14.60 16.19
C ASP A 290 10.47 15.81 15.39
N ALA A 291 10.87 17.02 15.80
CA ALA A 291 10.56 18.25 15.06
C ALA A 291 11.41 18.41 13.78
N TRP A 292 12.53 17.70 13.70
CA TRP A 292 13.42 17.75 12.56
C TRP A 292 13.14 16.64 11.55
N VAL A 293 13.25 16.97 10.27
CA VAL A 293 13.24 16.01 9.18
C VAL A 293 14.64 15.93 8.61
N VAL A 294 15.26 14.77 8.78
CA VAL A 294 16.59 14.48 8.25
C VAL A 294 16.45 13.37 7.24
N LEU A 295 16.74 13.68 5.97
CA LEU A 295 16.64 12.74 4.87
C LEU A 295 18.03 12.43 4.34
N PHE A 296 18.30 11.15 4.09
CA PHE A 296 19.43 10.71 3.28
C PHE A 296 18.91 10.21 1.95
N THR A 297 19.38 10.80 0.85
CA THR A 297 18.76 10.63 -0.45
C THR A 297 19.78 10.54 -1.59
N SER A 298 19.38 9.90 -2.68
CA SER A 298 20.07 9.93 -3.96
C SER A 298 19.72 11.19 -4.80
N HIS A 299 18.70 11.96 -4.40
CA HIS A 299 18.40 13.23 -5.07
C HIS A 299 19.45 14.29 -4.81
N PRO A 300 19.75 15.14 -5.82
CA PRO A 300 20.73 16.20 -5.67
C PRO A 300 20.21 17.43 -4.90
N THR A 301 18.88 17.61 -4.81
CA THR A 301 18.25 18.80 -4.21
C THR A 301 17.32 18.45 -3.05
N TRP A 302 17.19 19.38 -2.10
CA TRP A 302 16.28 19.24 -0.97
C TRP A 302 14.82 19.14 -1.39
N LEU A 303 14.43 19.90 -2.42
CA LEU A 303 13.04 19.94 -2.89
C LEU A 303 12.62 18.60 -3.50
N ALA A 304 13.48 17.99 -4.34
CA ALA A 304 13.24 16.66 -4.88
C ALA A 304 13.16 15.60 -3.77
N ALA A 305 14.09 15.65 -2.81
CA ALA A 305 14.08 14.75 -1.64
C ALA A 305 12.76 14.85 -0.84
N LEU A 306 12.29 16.07 -0.58
CA LEU A 306 11.03 16.28 0.15
C LEU A 306 9.81 15.84 -0.64
N ARG A 307 9.76 16.13 -1.94
CA ARG A 307 8.67 15.67 -2.81
C ARG A 307 8.59 14.15 -2.81
N SER A 308 9.72 13.46 -2.93
CA SER A 308 9.80 12.02 -2.84
C SER A 308 9.38 11.51 -1.46
N TYR A 309 9.90 12.08 -0.38
CA TYR A 309 9.57 11.66 0.99
C TYR A 309 8.08 11.86 1.33
N LYS A 310 7.44 12.93 0.86
CA LYS A 310 6.00 13.15 1.06
C LYS A 310 5.15 12.02 0.49
N ARG A 311 5.61 11.33 -0.54
CA ARG A 311 4.91 10.19 -1.15
C ARG A 311 4.82 8.98 -0.23
N ARG A 312 5.70 8.86 0.78
CA ARG A 312 5.62 7.83 1.81
C ARG A 312 4.25 7.79 2.51
N TRP A 313 3.61 8.94 2.67
CA TRP A 313 2.31 9.02 3.36
C TRP A 313 1.19 8.23 2.63
N ALA A 314 1.39 7.90 1.38
CA ALA A 314 0.46 7.07 0.62
C ALA A 314 0.28 5.68 1.26
N ILE A 315 1.34 5.10 1.84
CA ILE A 315 1.27 3.78 2.48
C ILE A 315 0.50 3.84 3.81
N GLU A 316 0.63 4.93 4.57
CA GLU A 316 -0.17 5.15 5.77
C GLU A 316 -1.67 5.28 5.43
N GLY A 317 -1.99 5.93 4.29
CA GLY A 317 -3.34 5.97 3.74
C GLY A 317 -3.87 4.57 3.44
N SER A 318 -3.07 3.72 2.80
CA SER A 318 -3.46 2.34 2.48
C SER A 318 -3.65 1.48 3.73
N TYR A 319 -2.80 1.63 4.75
CA TYR A 319 -3.01 0.94 6.04
C TYR A 319 -4.29 1.42 6.75
N ARG A 320 -4.55 2.71 6.73
CA ARG A 320 -5.78 3.27 7.31
C ARG A 320 -7.02 2.69 6.65
N ASP A 321 -7.03 2.62 5.31
CA ASP A 321 -8.11 2.01 4.55
C ASP A 321 -8.25 0.52 4.88
N ALA A 322 -7.13 -0.19 5.10
CA ALA A 322 -7.14 -1.61 5.45
C ALA A 322 -7.53 -1.89 6.92
N GLN A 323 -7.23 -0.99 7.84
CA GLN A 323 -7.45 -1.19 9.29
C GLN A 323 -8.85 -0.87 9.77
N GLY A 324 -9.58 0.00 9.12
CA GLY A 324 -10.90 0.39 9.60
C GLY A 324 -11.32 1.79 9.17
N GLY A 325 -10.56 2.40 8.28
CA GLY A 325 -10.76 3.78 7.90
C GLY A 325 -10.50 4.75 9.06
N TRP A 326 -10.70 6.03 8.83
CA TRP A 326 -10.47 7.04 9.85
C TRP A 326 -11.61 7.15 10.86
N ASP A 327 -12.80 6.64 10.53
CA ASP A 327 -13.99 6.58 11.39
C ASP A 327 -14.26 5.20 11.99
N GLY A 328 -13.37 4.24 11.76
CA GLY A 328 -13.49 2.88 12.28
C GLY A 328 -14.56 2.02 11.60
N ARG A 329 -15.27 2.53 10.57
CA ARG A 329 -16.42 1.86 9.96
C ARG A 329 -16.16 1.32 8.54
N HIS A 330 -15.18 1.89 7.82
CA HIS A 330 -15.05 1.71 6.38
C HIS A 330 -13.77 0.98 5.93
N GLY A 331 -13.04 0.34 6.83
CA GLY A 331 -11.85 -0.43 6.51
C GLY A 331 -12.10 -1.94 6.43
N TRP A 332 -11.10 -2.66 5.96
CA TRP A 332 -11.19 -4.11 5.74
C TRP A 332 -10.84 -4.97 6.96
N ASP A 333 -10.72 -4.39 8.16
CA ASP A 333 -10.40 -5.09 9.41
C ASP A 333 -9.07 -5.89 9.36
N LEU A 334 -8.08 -5.42 8.62
CA LEU A 334 -6.81 -6.14 8.41
C LEU A 334 -6.16 -6.50 9.75
N GLU A 335 -5.96 -5.51 10.61
CA GLU A 335 -5.30 -5.71 11.91
C GLU A 335 -6.02 -6.76 12.77
N ARG A 336 -7.34 -6.63 12.93
CA ARG A 336 -8.14 -7.58 13.73
C ARG A 336 -8.14 -8.99 13.14
N THR A 337 -8.07 -9.08 11.80
CA THR A 337 -8.02 -10.36 11.10
C THR A 337 -6.67 -11.04 11.32
N LEU A 338 -5.57 -10.30 11.20
CA LEU A 338 -4.21 -10.83 11.34
C LEU A 338 -3.84 -11.11 12.80
N ALA A 339 -4.27 -10.26 13.74
CA ALA A 339 -3.95 -10.41 15.17
C ALA A 339 -4.39 -11.75 15.76
N ARG A 340 -5.45 -12.35 15.19
CA ARG A 340 -6.00 -13.64 15.63
C ARG A 340 -5.33 -14.86 14.98
N ARG A 341 -4.37 -14.66 14.06
CA ARG A 341 -3.70 -15.75 13.37
C ARG A 341 -2.45 -16.17 14.12
N THR A 342 -2.21 -17.48 14.13
CA THR A 342 -1.04 -18.07 14.77
C THR A 342 -0.01 -18.54 13.74
N ASP A 343 -0.40 -18.68 12.46
CA ASP A 343 0.42 -19.15 11.36
C ASP A 343 0.80 -17.98 10.44
N ALA A 344 2.11 -17.72 10.32
CA ALA A 344 2.67 -16.69 9.44
C ALA A 344 2.26 -16.88 7.97
N THR A 345 2.18 -18.13 7.54
CA THR A 345 1.78 -18.47 6.17
C THR A 345 0.35 -18.01 5.86
N VAL A 346 -0.57 -18.15 6.81
CA VAL A 346 -1.95 -17.64 6.67
C VAL A 346 -1.95 -16.12 6.65
N VAL A 347 -1.13 -15.48 7.50
CA VAL A 347 -0.99 -14.01 7.52
C VAL A 347 -0.52 -13.50 6.16
N GLU A 348 0.53 -14.09 5.60
CA GLU A 348 1.04 -13.73 4.26
C GLU A 348 -0.05 -13.80 3.19
N ARG A 349 -0.90 -14.83 3.22
CA ARG A 349 -1.97 -15.02 2.24
C ARG A 349 -3.13 -14.06 2.40
N VAL A 350 -3.47 -13.70 3.63
CA VAL A 350 -4.47 -12.65 3.89
C VAL A 350 -3.97 -11.30 3.37
N VAL A 351 -2.67 -10.99 3.55
CA VAL A 351 -2.06 -9.79 2.98
C VAL A 351 -2.07 -9.83 1.46
N GLY A 352 -1.80 -10.99 0.83
CA GLY A 352 -1.90 -11.16 -0.62
C GLY A 352 -3.32 -10.92 -1.15
N LEU A 353 -4.33 -11.40 -0.44
CA LEU A 353 -5.72 -11.15 -0.79
C LEU A 353 -6.09 -9.67 -0.63
N TRP A 354 -5.58 -9.01 0.43
CA TRP A 354 -5.69 -7.57 0.60
C TRP A 354 -5.05 -6.82 -0.57
N ALA A 355 -3.82 -7.16 -0.96
CA ALA A 355 -3.11 -6.51 -2.05
C ALA A 355 -3.88 -6.57 -3.38
N LEU A 356 -4.43 -7.75 -3.74
CA LEU A 356 -5.24 -7.92 -4.95
C LEU A 356 -6.53 -7.11 -4.91
N GLY A 357 -7.28 -7.21 -3.82
CA GLY A 357 -8.54 -6.48 -3.68
C GLY A 357 -8.33 -4.98 -3.62
N ALA A 358 -7.29 -4.52 -2.91
CA ALA A 358 -6.93 -3.10 -2.81
C ALA A 358 -6.51 -2.52 -4.17
N LEU A 359 -5.76 -3.28 -4.98
CA LEU A 359 -5.40 -2.88 -6.33
C LEU A 359 -6.67 -2.66 -7.17
N LEU A 360 -7.58 -3.62 -7.16
CA LEU A 360 -8.80 -3.54 -7.96
C LEU A 360 -9.72 -2.39 -7.50
N GLN A 361 -9.92 -2.26 -6.18
CA GLN A 361 -10.74 -1.17 -5.62
C GLN A 361 -10.16 0.21 -5.91
N THR A 362 -8.85 0.38 -5.77
CA THR A 362 -8.17 1.65 -6.05
C THR A 362 -8.20 1.96 -7.54
N TRP A 363 -8.04 0.95 -8.39
CA TRP A 363 -8.17 1.09 -9.84
C TRP A 363 -9.57 1.60 -10.23
N VAL A 364 -10.62 0.94 -9.76
CA VAL A 364 -12.01 1.35 -10.04
C VAL A 364 -12.25 2.80 -9.56
N GLY A 365 -11.80 3.13 -8.37
CA GLY A 365 -11.94 4.48 -7.83
C GLY A 365 -11.14 5.55 -8.57
N ALA A 366 -10.00 5.20 -9.15
CA ALA A 366 -9.23 6.11 -9.98
C ALA A 366 -9.90 6.40 -11.33
N GLN A 367 -10.63 5.42 -11.88
CA GLN A 367 -11.44 5.63 -13.07
C GLN A 367 -12.70 6.50 -12.81
N ALA A 368 -13.16 6.54 -11.56
CA ALA A 368 -14.27 7.38 -11.11
C ALA A 368 -13.78 8.79 -10.72
N THR A 369 -13.01 9.45 -11.60
CA THR A 369 -12.45 10.80 -11.37
C THR A 369 -12.56 11.65 -12.64
N GLY A 370 -12.58 12.97 -12.49
CA GLY A 370 -12.58 13.91 -13.60
C GLY A 370 -13.85 13.87 -14.45
N ALA A 371 -13.73 14.23 -15.71
CA ALA A 371 -14.87 14.33 -16.66
C ALA A 371 -15.58 12.99 -16.93
N GLY A 372 -14.91 11.85 -16.67
CA GLY A 372 -15.51 10.52 -16.82
C GLY A 372 -16.19 9.98 -15.55
N MET A 373 -16.34 10.81 -14.51
CA MET A 373 -16.97 10.40 -13.25
C MET A 373 -18.47 10.17 -13.46
N PRO A 374 -19.01 8.98 -13.15
CA PRO A 374 -20.43 8.72 -13.21
C PRO A 374 -21.23 9.66 -12.30
N ILE A 375 -22.43 10.09 -12.74
CA ILE A 375 -23.30 10.99 -11.96
C ILE A 375 -23.56 10.41 -10.57
N ALA A 376 -23.85 9.12 -10.44
CA ALA A 376 -24.07 8.49 -9.15
C ALA A 376 -22.86 8.58 -8.19
N VAL A 377 -21.63 8.61 -8.73
CA VAL A 377 -20.41 8.83 -7.91
C VAL A 377 -20.28 10.30 -7.56
N GLN A 378 -20.65 11.22 -8.45
CA GLN A 378 -20.67 12.67 -8.17
C GLN A 378 -21.65 13.01 -7.05
N GLU A 379 -22.86 12.45 -7.10
CA GLU A 379 -23.88 12.60 -6.06
C GLU A 379 -23.35 12.11 -4.71
N MET A 380 -22.80 10.90 -4.65
CA MET A 380 -22.21 10.35 -3.42
C MET A 380 -21.08 11.23 -2.87
N VAL A 381 -20.22 11.77 -3.75
CA VAL A 381 -19.15 12.69 -3.32
C VAL A 381 -19.73 13.95 -2.71
N GLY A 382 -20.81 14.50 -3.28
CA GLY A 382 -21.54 15.64 -2.75
C GLY A 382 -22.17 15.37 -1.39
N GLU A 383 -22.77 14.19 -1.22
CA GLU A 383 -23.38 13.77 0.05
C GLU A 383 -22.34 13.52 1.17
N TRP A 384 -21.19 12.95 0.82
CA TRP A 384 -20.19 12.55 1.82
C TRP A 384 -19.25 13.67 2.25
N THR A 385 -19.12 14.72 1.46
CA THR A 385 -18.22 15.83 1.81
C THR A 385 -18.66 17.17 1.25
N THR A 386 -18.66 18.20 2.11
CA THR A 386 -18.82 19.59 1.68
C THR A 386 -17.65 20.12 0.85
N THR A 387 -16.50 19.39 0.83
CA THR A 387 -15.27 19.78 0.12
C THR A 387 -15.11 19.10 -1.22
N GLY A 388 -16.00 18.18 -1.60
CA GLY A 388 -15.93 17.39 -2.85
C GLY A 388 -14.70 16.45 -2.93
N ARG A 389 -14.01 16.20 -1.81
CA ARG A 389 -12.76 15.42 -1.78
C ARG A 389 -12.95 14.06 -1.14
N VAL A 390 -13.29 13.10 -1.95
CA VAL A 390 -13.35 11.68 -1.55
C VAL A 390 -12.13 10.95 -2.13
N SER A 391 -11.52 10.08 -1.33
CA SER A 391 -10.35 9.32 -1.77
C SER A 391 -10.71 8.34 -2.90
N VAL A 392 -9.74 8.00 -3.74
CA VAL A 392 -9.93 6.96 -4.78
C VAL A 392 -10.37 5.63 -4.19
N TRP A 393 -9.90 5.29 -2.98
CA TRP A 393 -10.36 4.11 -2.26
C TRP A 393 -11.86 4.13 -1.98
N ALA A 394 -12.38 5.23 -1.41
CA ALA A 394 -13.79 5.36 -1.07
C ALA A 394 -14.69 5.38 -2.32
N ARG A 395 -14.24 6.03 -3.41
CA ARG A 395 -14.96 5.99 -4.70
C ARG A 395 -15.03 4.58 -5.26
N GLY A 396 -13.92 3.84 -5.22
CA GLY A 396 -13.90 2.44 -5.65
C GLY A 396 -14.78 1.56 -4.78
N GLN A 397 -14.77 1.77 -3.46
CA GLN A 397 -15.67 1.09 -2.53
C GLN A 397 -17.13 1.33 -2.91
N PHE A 398 -17.54 2.59 -3.06
CA PHE A 398 -18.90 2.93 -3.45
C PHE A 398 -19.30 2.27 -4.78
N ALA A 399 -18.45 2.40 -5.81
CA ALA A 399 -18.75 1.84 -7.13
C ALA A 399 -18.90 0.31 -7.12
N LEU A 400 -18.10 -0.39 -6.30
CA LEU A 400 -18.14 -1.86 -6.19
C LEU A 400 -19.28 -2.38 -5.31
N THR A 401 -19.81 -1.54 -4.42
CA THR A 401 -20.86 -1.93 -3.47
C THR A 401 -22.21 -1.28 -3.74
N ASP A 402 -22.30 -0.40 -4.75
CA ASP A 402 -23.54 0.34 -5.10
C ASP A 402 -24.75 -0.59 -5.18
N PRO A 403 -25.75 -0.42 -4.29
CA PRO A 403 -26.93 -1.27 -4.26
C PRO A 403 -27.94 -0.92 -5.35
N SER A 404 -27.88 0.29 -5.92
CA SER A 404 -28.86 0.80 -6.89
C SER A 404 -28.71 0.15 -8.27
N GLY A 405 -27.54 -0.36 -8.59
CA GLY A 405 -27.20 -0.90 -9.91
C GLY A 405 -26.94 0.15 -11.00
N ARG A 406 -27.05 1.46 -10.68
CA ARG A 406 -26.81 2.56 -11.63
C ARG A 406 -25.40 2.56 -12.23
N LEU A 407 -24.44 1.94 -11.55
CA LEU A 407 -23.04 1.86 -11.98
C LEU A 407 -22.70 0.56 -12.71
N THR A 408 -23.66 -0.34 -12.91
CA THR A 408 -23.41 -1.69 -13.45
C THR A 408 -22.67 -1.69 -14.79
N ASP A 409 -23.12 -0.95 -15.78
CA ASP A 409 -22.51 -0.95 -17.11
C ASP A 409 -21.19 -0.19 -17.13
N TRP A 410 -21.10 0.92 -16.42
CA TRP A 410 -19.85 1.64 -16.24
C TRP A 410 -18.80 0.76 -15.55
N LEU A 411 -19.17 0.02 -14.52
CA LEU A 411 -18.27 -0.89 -13.80
C LEU A 411 -17.81 -2.06 -14.69
N ARG A 412 -18.72 -2.64 -15.49
CA ARG A 412 -18.35 -3.65 -16.49
C ARG A 412 -17.31 -3.13 -17.47
N GLN A 413 -17.54 -1.95 -18.04
CA GLN A 413 -16.61 -1.32 -18.99
C GLN A 413 -15.26 -1.02 -18.30
N THR A 414 -15.30 -0.50 -17.08
CA THR A 414 -14.10 -0.17 -16.30
C THR A 414 -13.27 -1.43 -16.02
N LEU A 415 -13.88 -2.50 -15.55
CA LEU A 415 -13.17 -3.75 -15.27
C LEU A 415 -12.60 -4.40 -16.55
N ARG A 416 -13.32 -4.33 -17.67
CA ARG A 416 -12.80 -4.79 -18.97
C ARG A 416 -11.62 -3.97 -19.45
N ARG A 417 -11.66 -2.64 -19.32
CA ARG A 417 -10.51 -1.76 -19.61
C ARG A 417 -9.31 -2.08 -18.71
N GLY A 418 -9.56 -2.31 -17.41
CA GLY A 418 -8.52 -2.71 -16.47
C GLY A 418 -7.89 -4.05 -16.85
N ALA A 419 -8.69 -5.04 -17.25
CA ALA A 419 -8.17 -6.32 -17.74
C ALA A 419 -7.34 -6.14 -19.01
N ALA A 420 -7.79 -5.33 -19.96
CA ALA A 420 -7.04 -5.03 -21.18
C ALA A 420 -5.71 -4.30 -20.90
N ALA A 421 -5.72 -3.34 -19.97
CA ALA A 421 -4.51 -2.60 -19.59
C ALA A 421 -3.44 -3.48 -18.92
N VAL A 422 -3.86 -4.51 -18.19
CA VAL A 422 -2.95 -5.42 -17.47
C VAL A 422 -2.51 -6.61 -18.32
N ALA A 423 -3.24 -6.93 -19.39
CA ALA A 423 -2.87 -8.02 -20.30
C ALA A 423 -1.52 -7.75 -20.97
N PRO A 424 -0.66 -8.77 -21.16
CA PRO A 424 0.56 -8.61 -21.96
C PRO A 424 0.23 -8.17 -23.38
N ALA A 425 1.07 -7.32 -23.97
CA ALA A 425 0.89 -6.83 -25.36
C ALA A 425 0.79 -7.99 -26.39
N ASP A 426 1.48 -9.11 -26.11
CA ASP A 426 1.53 -10.30 -26.95
C ASP A 426 0.53 -11.38 -26.54
N ALA A 427 -0.40 -11.10 -25.64
CA ALA A 427 -1.42 -12.07 -25.27
C ALA A 427 -2.31 -12.33 -26.49
N PRO A 428 -2.41 -13.60 -26.98
CA PRO A 428 -3.32 -13.90 -28.07
C PRO A 428 -4.72 -13.43 -27.66
N ALA A 429 -5.39 -12.69 -28.55
CA ALA A 429 -6.76 -12.26 -28.34
C ALA A 429 -7.54 -13.46 -27.83
N VAL A 430 -8.00 -13.39 -26.58
CA VAL A 430 -8.78 -14.48 -25.99
C VAL A 430 -10.05 -14.57 -26.84
N GLY A 431 -10.02 -15.42 -27.83
CA GLY A 431 -11.15 -15.69 -28.68
C GLY A 431 -12.33 -15.93 -27.76
N ARG A 432 -13.48 -15.33 -28.09
CA ARG A 432 -14.75 -15.50 -27.39
C ARG A 432 -15.06 -17.01 -27.29
N ARG A 433 -14.33 -17.72 -26.44
CA ARG A 433 -14.79 -19.03 -26.02
C ARG A 433 -16.10 -18.76 -25.30
N ARG A 434 -17.19 -19.22 -25.91
CA ARG A 434 -18.50 -19.32 -25.28
C ARG A 434 -18.26 -19.74 -23.85
N HIS A 435 -18.75 -18.94 -22.88
CA HIS A 435 -18.68 -19.29 -21.47
C HIS A 435 -19.07 -20.76 -21.36
N PRO A 436 -18.21 -21.63 -20.85
CA PRO A 436 -18.72 -22.90 -20.38
C PRO A 436 -19.72 -22.50 -19.31
N THR A 437 -20.97 -22.81 -19.53
CA THR A 437 -22.01 -22.82 -18.51
C THR A 437 -21.34 -23.30 -17.24
N LEU A 438 -21.44 -22.56 -16.14
CA LEU A 438 -20.82 -22.87 -14.86
C LEU A 438 -20.91 -24.36 -14.62
N VAL A 439 -19.83 -25.07 -14.98
CA VAL A 439 -19.76 -26.52 -14.85
C VAL A 439 -19.92 -26.77 -13.38
N GLN A 440 -21.01 -27.42 -13.04
CA GLN A 440 -21.19 -28.05 -11.75
C GLN A 440 -19.91 -28.85 -11.50
N LEU A 441 -19.06 -28.35 -10.60
CA LEU A 441 -17.91 -29.10 -10.15
C LEU A 441 -18.48 -30.41 -9.56
N PRO A 442 -18.12 -31.58 -10.10
CA PRO A 442 -18.57 -32.83 -9.55
C PRO A 442 -18.18 -32.85 -8.08
N LEU A 443 -19.10 -33.27 -7.25
CA LEU A 443 -18.87 -33.64 -5.86
C LEU A 443 -17.76 -34.69 -5.90
N LEU A 444 -16.51 -34.30 -5.62
CA LEU A 444 -15.48 -35.25 -5.27
C LEU A 444 -15.93 -35.89 -3.96
N GLU A 445 -16.61 -37.01 -4.06
CA GLU A 445 -16.70 -37.98 -2.99
C GLU A 445 -15.27 -38.34 -2.61
N VAL A 446 -14.88 -37.99 -1.42
CA VAL A 446 -13.65 -38.44 -0.80
C VAL A 446 -14.10 -39.44 0.26
N ALA A 447 -13.83 -40.68 -0.03
CA ALA A 447 -13.76 -41.74 0.96
C ALA A 447 -12.75 -41.38 2.07
#